data_2e6019e7ae95acd309f681199862bec3
#
_entry.id   2e6019e7ae95acd309f681199862bec3
#
_cell.length_a   1.000
_cell.length_b   1.000
_cell.length_c   1.000
_cell.angle_alpha   90.00
_cell.angle_beta   90.00
_cell.angle_gamma   90.00
#
_symmetry.space_group_name_H-M   'P 1'
#
loop_
_entity.id
_entity.type
_entity.pdbx_description
1 polymer ?
#
loop_
_entity_poly.entity_id
_entity_poly.type
_entity_poly.pdbx_seq_one_letter_code
_entity_poly.pdbx_strand_id
1 'polypeptide(L)'
;MDPLPLSALNDHLYCERRAHLKFVDGLRGTNEHTLIGDLAHAAVDTPGYEQRAGWELLRALPLFSDTLGLTGKADLVEVRHAPSEPARIAEARPVEYKKGPARRWSNDHVQLCAQALCLEEMFSLEIASGLIFYAASALRTTVEFDSALRALTRATLAALRLTLAQPTAPPAVLKPQCDGCSLRGVCLPEATVLRRARLFDPRDYT
;
A
#
# COMPACT_ATOMS: atom_id res chain seq x y z
N MET A 1 -15.85 -1.60 -13.59
CA MET A 1 -15.28 -0.70 -12.55
C MET A 1 -13.78 -0.78 -12.73
N ASP A 2 -13.10 0.35 -12.85
CA ASP A 2 -11.65 0.34 -13.05
C ASP A 2 -10.94 -0.28 -11.83
N PRO A 3 -9.91 -1.10 -12.06
CA PRO A 3 -9.18 -1.74 -10.96
C PRO A 3 -8.45 -0.70 -10.13
N LEU A 4 -8.46 -0.89 -8.81
CA LEU A 4 -7.77 -0.01 -7.87
C LEU A 4 -6.30 -0.44 -7.70
N PRO A 5 -5.35 0.51 -7.63
CA PRO A 5 -3.97 0.16 -7.37
C PRO A 5 -3.79 -0.33 -5.92
N LEU A 6 -3.01 -1.40 -5.74
CA LEU A 6 -2.69 -1.98 -4.43
C LEU A 6 -2.16 -0.94 -3.42
N SER A 7 -1.38 0.03 -3.90
CA SER A 7 -0.87 1.12 -3.07
C SER A 7 -1.95 2.01 -2.45
N ALA A 8 -3.16 2.05 -3.04
CA ALA A 8 -4.27 2.83 -2.51
C ALA A 8 -4.76 2.31 -1.15
N LEU A 9 -4.62 1.00 -0.88
CA LEU A 9 -4.94 0.41 0.43
C LEU A 9 -4.04 1.00 1.53
N ASN A 10 -2.74 1.08 1.26
CA ASN A 10 -1.79 1.67 2.19
C ASN A 10 -2.06 3.17 2.41
N ASP A 11 -2.32 3.91 1.34
CA ASP A 11 -2.66 5.33 1.43
C ASP A 11 -3.96 5.56 2.22
N HIS A 12 -4.97 4.70 2.06
CA HIS A 12 -6.24 4.77 2.79
C HIS A 12 -6.07 4.50 4.28
N LEU A 13 -5.33 3.45 4.64
CA LEU A 13 -5.02 3.14 6.04
C LEU A 13 -4.16 4.22 6.70
N TYR A 14 -3.28 4.84 5.94
CA TYR A 14 -2.52 6.00 6.42
C TYR A 14 -3.45 7.18 6.71
N CYS A 15 -4.33 7.50 5.76
CA CYS A 15 -5.32 8.56 5.88
C CYS A 15 -6.33 8.48 4.72
N GLU A 16 -7.62 8.32 5.00
CA GLU A 16 -8.69 8.28 4.00
C GLU A 16 -8.66 9.49 3.07
N ARG A 17 -8.48 10.70 3.62
CA ARG A 17 -8.33 11.92 2.84
C ARG A 17 -7.14 11.87 1.89
N ARG A 18 -6.01 11.31 2.33
CA ARG A 18 -4.83 11.14 1.46
C ARG A 18 -5.15 10.24 0.26
N ALA A 19 -5.87 9.16 0.47
CA ALA A 19 -6.29 8.28 -0.62
C ALA A 19 -7.19 9.04 -1.60
N HIS A 20 -8.19 9.76 -1.12
CA HIS A 20 -9.06 10.56 -1.99
C HIS A 20 -8.29 11.60 -2.79
N LEU A 21 -7.45 12.41 -2.12
CA LEU A 21 -6.65 13.44 -2.77
C LEU A 21 -5.72 12.87 -3.86
N LYS A 22 -5.19 11.65 -3.66
CA LYS A 22 -4.30 11.01 -4.65
C LYS A 22 -5.04 10.38 -5.83
N PHE A 23 -6.14 9.68 -5.55
CA PHE A 23 -6.77 8.80 -6.54
C PHE A 23 -8.04 9.38 -7.16
N VAL A 24 -8.64 10.39 -6.55
CA VAL A 24 -9.79 11.14 -7.12
C VAL A 24 -9.34 12.50 -7.62
N ASP A 25 -8.69 13.29 -6.76
CA ASP A 25 -8.26 14.65 -7.11
C ASP A 25 -6.94 14.67 -7.90
N GLY A 26 -6.27 13.52 -8.07
CA GLY A 26 -5.05 13.39 -8.86
C GLY A 26 -3.82 14.06 -8.25
N LEU A 27 -3.87 14.47 -6.98
CA LEU A 27 -2.77 15.19 -6.34
C LEU A 27 -1.56 14.29 -6.12
N ARG A 28 -0.40 14.78 -6.49
CA ARG A 28 0.90 14.14 -6.24
C ARG A 28 1.75 15.07 -5.39
N GLY A 29 2.30 14.52 -4.34
CA GLY A 29 3.24 15.23 -3.47
C GLY A 29 4.50 14.40 -3.29
N THR A 30 5.63 15.04 -3.43
CA THR A 30 6.94 14.46 -3.13
C THR A 30 7.48 15.07 -1.85
N ASN A 31 8.06 14.25 -1.01
CA ASN A 31 8.90 14.67 0.12
C ASN A 31 10.10 13.75 0.21
N GLU A 32 11.02 14.03 1.12
CA GLU A 32 12.21 13.22 1.31
C GLU A 32 11.89 11.72 1.47
N HIS A 33 10.84 11.38 2.20
CA HIS A 33 10.43 9.99 2.41
C HIS A 33 9.94 9.30 1.14
N THR A 34 9.19 10.01 0.27
CA THR A 34 8.73 9.43 -1.00
C THR A 34 9.87 9.28 -1.99
N LEU A 35 10.73 10.30 -2.14
CA LEU A 35 11.90 10.23 -3.03
C LEU A 35 12.84 9.08 -2.64
N ILE A 36 13.10 8.92 -1.36
CA ILE A 36 13.93 7.83 -0.84
C ILE A 36 13.25 6.47 -1.08
N GLY A 37 11.91 6.39 -0.96
CA GLY A 37 11.13 5.19 -1.28
C GLY A 37 11.27 4.81 -2.76
N ASP A 38 11.05 5.76 -3.66
CA ASP A 38 11.12 5.56 -5.11
C ASP A 38 12.51 5.06 -5.55
N LEU A 39 13.59 5.60 -4.97
CA LEU A 39 14.95 5.11 -5.22
C LEU A 39 15.19 3.67 -4.75
N ALA A 40 14.57 3.26 -3.62
CA ALA A 40 14.67 1.89 -3.15
C ALA A 40 13.90 0.92 -4.04
N HIS A 41 12.72 1.32 -4.52
CA HIS A 41 11.94 0.53 -5.47
C HIS A 41 12.63 0.44 -6.83
N ALA A 42 13.27 1.50 -7.33
CA ALA A 42 14.01 1.46 -8.58
C ALA A 42 15.10 0.37 -8.61
N ALA A 43 15.72 0.08 -7.47
CA ALA A 43 16.72 -0.98 -7.36
C ALA A 43 16.15 -2.41 -7.45
N VAL A 44 14.87 -2.61 -7.09
CA VAL A 44 14.17 -3.90 -7.17
C VAL A 44 13.20 -3.98 -8.35
N ASP A 45 12.93 -2.85 -9.01
CA ASP A 45 11.94 -2.69 -10.08
C ASP A 45 12.41 -3.20 -11.45
N THR A 46 13.65 -3.67 -11.55
CA THR A 46 14.12 -4.30 -12.78
C THR A 46 13.53 -5.72 -12.83
N PRO A 47 12.68 -6.02 -13.82
CA PRO A 47 12.17 -7.38 -14.00
C PRO A 47 13.33 -8.35 -14.09
N GLY A 48 13.29 -9.41 -13.35
CA GLY A 48 14.40 -10.36 -13.27
C GLY A 48 13.98 -11.70 -12.72
N TYR A 49 14.77 -12.67 -13.06
CA TYR A 49 14.66 -14.07 -12.69
C TYR A 49 15.96 -14.48 -12.00
N GLU A 50 15.84 -15.02 -10.82
CA GLU A 50 16.97 -15.50 -10.03
C GLU A 50 16.54 -16.73 -9.24
N GLN A 51 17.46 -17.71 -9.05
CA GLN A 51 17.21 -18.85 -8.17
C GLN A 51 18.02 -18.71 -6.88
N ARG A 52 17.36 -18.88 -5.75
CA ARG A 52 18.00 -18.84 -4.43
C ARG A 52 17.38 -19.85 -3.47
N ALA A 53 18.20 -20.77 -2.96
CA ALA A 53 17.78 -21.74 -1.93
C ALA A 53 16.51 -22.54 -2.31
N GLY A 54 16.38 -22.92 -3.59
CA GLY A 54 15.24 -23.68 -4.11
C GLY A 54 13.98 -22.85 -4.36
N TRP A 55 14.08 -21.54 -4.26
CA TRP A 55 13.06 -20.59 -4.70
C TRP A 55 13.49 -19.92 -6.00
N GLU A 56 12.56 -19.77 -6.89
CA GLU A 56 12.65 -18.87 -8.02
C GLU A 56 12.15 -17.50 -7.59
N LEU A 57 12.87 -16.45 -7.97
CA LEU A 57 12.60 -15.08 -7.57
C LEU A 57 12.06 -14.28 -8.76
N LEU A 58 10.80 -13.90 -8.71
CA LEU A 58 10.14 -13.08 -9.73
C LEU A 58 10.12 -11.63 -9.25
N ARG A 59 10.92 -10.76 -9.87
CA ARG A 59 11.01 -9.33 -9.53
C ARG A 59 10.02 -8.52 -10.32
N ALA A 60 9.49 -7.47 -9.68
CA ALA A 60 8.56 -6.51 -10.30
C ALA A 60 7.38 -7.20 -11.00
N LEU A 61 6.86 -8.28 -10.40
CA LEU A 61 5.77 -9.05 -10.98
C LEU A 61 4.48 -8.23 -11.02
N PRO A 62 3.86 -8.01 -12.20
CA PRO A 62 2.54 -7.40 -12.28
C PRO A 62 1.51 -8.27 -11.55
N LEU A 63 0.68 -7.63 -10.73
CA LEU A 63 -0.39 -8.27 -9.98
C LEU A 63 -1.74 -7.77 -10.43
N PHE A 64 -2.71 -8.67 -10.47
CA PHE A 64 -4.11 -8.32 -10.69
C PHE A 64 -5.04 -9.30 -9.96
N SER A 65 -6.24 -8.87 -9.69
CA SER A 65 -7.35 -9.69 -9.25
C SER A 65 -8.64 -9.11 -9.83
N ASP A 66 -9.28 -9.86 -10.69
CA ASP A 66 -10.59 -9.48 -11.26
C ASP A 66 -11.67 -9.55 -10.19
N THR A 67 -11.61 -10.56 -9.33
CA THR A 67 -12.56 -10.75 -8.23
C THR A 67 -12.52 -9.58 -7.24
N LEU A 68 -11.33 -9.10 -6.91
CA LEU A 68 -11.15 -7.97 -5.99
C LEU A 68 -11.05 -6.63 -6.71
N GLY A 69 -11.01 -6.60 -8.05
CA GLY A 69 -10.80 -5.38 -8.84
C GLY A 69 -9.53 -4.63 -8.36
N LEU A 70 -8.43 -5.35 -8.25
CA LEU A 70 -7.12 -4.82 -7.82
C LEU A 70 -6.10 -4.98 -8.93
N THR A 71 -5.16 -4.03 -8.99
CA THR A 71 -3.98 -4.10 -9.86
C THR A 71 -2.77 -3.52 -9.14
N GLY A 72 -1.58 -3.92 -9.54
CA GLY A 72 -0.36 -3.41 -8.97
C GLY A 72 0.88 -4.16 -9.41
N LYS A 73 1.89 -4.11 -8.58
CA LYS A 73 3.16 -4.79 -8.80
C LYS A 73 3.73 -5.25 -7.45
N ALA A 74 4.20 -6.49 -7.37
CA ALA A 74 4.98 -6.96 -6.22
C ALA A 74 6.46 -6.62 -6.45
N ASP A 75 7.15 -6.18 -5.41
CA ASP A 75 8.60 -5.96 -5.46
C ASP A 75 9.32 -7.27 -5.80
N LEU A 76 8.93 -8.34 -5.12
CA LEU A 76 9.46 -9.68 -5.32
C LEU A 76 8.38 -10.72 -4.97
N VAL A 77 8.33 -11.80 -5.75
CA VAL A 77 7.57 -13.00 -5.41
C VAL A 77 8.52 -14.19 -5.44
N GLU A 78 8.61 -14.92 -4.35
CA GLU A 78 9.33 -16.18 -4.27
C GLU A 78 8.36 -17.30 -4.65
N VAL A 79 8.70 -18.12 -5.65
CA VAL A 79 7.86 -19.24 -6.12
C VAL A 79 8.62 -20.54 -6.12
N ARG A 80 7.90 -21.64 -5.97
CA ARG A 80 8.37 -23.01 -6.21
C ARG A 80 7.43 -23.73 -7.15
N HIS A 81 8.01 -24.45 -8.06
CA HIS A 81 7.28 -25.27 -9.02
C HIS A 81 7.00 -26.66 -8.48
N ALA A 82 5.92 -27.27 -8.95
CA ALA A 82 5.60 -28.66 -8.61
C ALA A 82 6.63 -29.60 -9.24
N PRO A 83 7.20 -30.55 -8.49
CA PRO A 83 8.22 -31.46 -9.02
C PRO A 83 7.74 -32.29 -10.22
N SER A 84 6.45 -32.66 -10.23
CA SER A 84 5.83 -33.47 -11.29
C SER A 84 5.33 -32.62 -12.48
N GLU A 85 5.26 -31.32 -12.33
CA GLU A 85 4.69 -30.38 -13.31
C GLU A 85 5.42 -29.04 -13.23
N PRO A 86 6.61 -28.92 -13.84
CA PRO A 86 7.47 -27.74 -13.71
C PRO A 86 6.84 -26.43 -14.19
N ALA A 87 5.80 -26.47 -15.02
CA ALA A 87 5.06 -25.28 -15.46
C ALA A 87 4.11 -24.76 -14.38
N ARG A 88 3.77 -25.57 -13.36
CA ARG A 88 2.83 -25.22 -12.32
C ARG A 88 3.56 -24.70 -11.08
N ILE A 89 3.18 -23.50 -10.62
CA ILE A 89 3.60 -22.97 -9.33
C ILE A 89 2.83 -23.72 -8.23
N ALA A 90 3.57 -24.35 -7.32
CA ALA A 90 3.02 -25.09 -6.18
C ALA A 90 3.03 -24.28 -4.89
N GLU A 91 3.98 -23.37 -4.75
CA GLU A 91 4.10 -22.46 -3.62
C GLU A 91 4.47 -21.07 -4.11
N ALA A 92 3.91 -20.05 -3.51
CA ALA A 92 4.28 -18.67 -3.75
C ALA A 92 4.21 -17.87 -2.45
N ARG A 93 5.05 -16.86 -2.32
CA ARG A 93 4.96 -15.88 -1.25
C ARG A 93 5.44 -14.51 -1.71
N PRO A 94 4.66 -13.44 -1.48
CA PRO A 94 5.09 -12.08 -1.78
C PRO A 94 6.14 -11.62 -0.76
N VAL A 95 7.07 -10.79 -1.24
CA VAL A 95 8.10 -10.14 -0.41
C VAL A 95 8.07 -8.66 -0.72
N GLU A 96 7.69 -7.87 0.27
CA GLU A 96 7.63 -6.41 0.19
C GLU A 96 8.90 -5.79 0.76
N TYR A 97 9.50 -4.86 0.05
CA TYR A 97 10.68 -4.12 0.50
C TYR A 97 10.29 -2.77 1.09
N LYS A 98 10.68 -2.55 2.35
CA LYS A 98 10.48 -1.26 3.04
C LYS A 98 11.82 -0.66 3.42
N LYS A 99 12.06 0.58 3.04
CA LYS A 99 13.32 1.26 3.32
C LYS A 99 13.46 1.66 4.79
N GLY A 100 12.35 2.07 5.42
CA GLY A 100 12.33 2.51 6.82
C GLY A 100 12.40 1.36 7.82
N PRO A 101 12.47 1.68 9.13
CA PRO A 101 12.36 0.67 10.17
C PRO A 101 10.94 0.07 10.22
N ALA A 102 10.84 -1.11 10.84
CA ALA A 102 9.54 -1.73 11.09
C ALA A 102 8.63 -0.77 11.86
N ARG A 103 7.42 -0.59 11.36
CA ARG A 103 6.41 0.29 11.97
C ARG A 103 5.37 -0.56 12.70
N ARG A 104 4.77 0.00 13.78
CA ARG A 104 3.71 -0.65 14.55
C ARG A 104 2.34 -0.64 13.84
N TRP A 105 2.27 -0.24 12.57
CA TRP A 105 1.02 -0.01 11.85
C TRP A 105 0.76 -1.17 10.89
N SER A 106 -0.48 -1.61 10.81
CA SER A 106 -0.90 -2.75 9.99
C SER A 106 -0.94 -2.48 8.47
N ASN A 107 -0.63 -1.25 8.02
CA ASN A 107 -0.72 -0.87 6.60
C ASN A 107 0.09 -1.79 5.69
N ASP A 108 1.34 -2.09 6.09
CA ASP A 108 2.24 -2.93 5.31
C ASP A 108 1.72 -4.37 5.26
N HIS A 109 1.14 -4.86 6.36
CA HIS A 109 0.53 -6.20 6.44
C HIS A 109 -0.69 -6.32 5.52
N VAL A 110 -1.57 -5.32 5.52
CA VAL A 110 -2.76 -5.29 4.64
C VAL A 110 -2.35 -5.22 3.17
N GLN A 111 -1.35 -4.39 2.83
CA GLN A 111 -0.84 -4.31 1.47
C GLN A 111 -0.26 -5.65 1.02
N LEU A 112 0.56 -6.29 1.86
CA LEU A 112 1.16 -7.60 1.56
C LEU A 112 0.09 -8.70 1.44
N CYS A 113 -0.93 -8.68 2.31
CA CYS A 113 -2.05 -9.61 2.22
C CYS A 113 -2.86 -9.40 0.93
N ALA A 114 -3.05 -8.16 0.49
CA ALA A 114 -3.72 -7.87 -0.77
C ALA A 114 -2.90 -8.38 -1.98
N GLN A 115 -1.56 -8.29 -1.94
CA GLN A 115 -0.69 -8.91 -2.94
C GLN A 115 -0.87 -10.43 -2.96
N ALA A 116 -0.92 -11.08 -1.78
CA ALA A 116 -1.15 -12.51 -1.67
C ALA A 116 -2.51 -12.92 -2.28
N LEU A 117 -3.57 -12.17 -1.99
CA LEU A 117 -4.91 -12.44 -2.58
C LEU A 117 -4.91 -12.33 -4.12
N CYS A 118 -4.14 -11.41 -4.70
CA CYS A 118 -3.96 -11.35 -6.15
C CYS A 118 -3.22 -12.58 -6.67
N LEU A 119 -2.11 -12.96 -6.02
CA LEU A 119 -1.33 -14.14 -6.41
C LEU A 119 -2.12 -15.44 -6.27
N GLU A 120 -2.97 -15.57 -5.25
CA GLU A 120 -3.86 -16.72 -5.07
C GLU A 120 -4.79 -16.90 -6.26
N GLU A 121 -5.38 -15.81 -6.75
CA GLU A 121 -6.23 -15.82 -7.93
C GLU A 121 -5.41 -16.14 -9.20
N MET A 122 -4.26 -15.47 -9.38
CA MET A 122 -3.40 -15.63 -10.56
C MET A 122 -2.84 -17.05 -10.70
N PHE A 123 -2.46 -17.68 -9.59
CA PHE A 123 -1.81 -18.97 -9.58
C PHE A 123 -2.71 -20.13 -9.15
N SER A 124 -3.96 -19.85 -8.77
CA SER A 124 -4.92 -20.85 -8.28
C SER A 124 -4.37 -21.69 -7.12
N LEU A 125 -3.77 -21.03 -6.13
CA LEU A 125 -3.20 -21.65 -4.93
C LEU A 125 -3.53 -20.82 -3.68
N GLU A 126 -3.34 -21.39 -2.49
CA GLU A 126 -3.48 -20.69 -1.22
C GLU A 126 -2.10 -20.23 -0.72
N ILE A 127 -2.02 -18.98 -0.22
CA ILE A 127 -0.78 -18.41 0.31
C ILE A 127 -0.98 -18.10 1.79
N ALA A 128 -0.29 -18.85 2.64
CA ALA A 128 -0.43 -18.73 4.08
C ALA A 128 0.32 -17.53 4.69
N SER A 129 1.43 -17.12 4.07
CA SER A 129 2.28 -16.04 4.60
C SER A 129 3.06 -15.31 3.51
N GLY A 130 3.58 -14.14 3.87
CA GLY A 130 4.51 -13.35 3.07
C GLY A 130 5.61 -12.75 3.94
N LEU A 131 6.51 -12.00 3.32
CA LEU A 131 7.67 -11.42 3.99
C LEU A 131 7.71 -9.91 3.80
N ILE A 132 8.09 -9.17 4.84
CA ILE A 132 8.47 -7.77 4.74
C ILE A 132 9.95 -7.67 5.07
N PHE A 133 10.71 -7.06 4.18
CA PHE A 133 12.12 -6.75 4.40
C PHE A 133 12.29 -5.25 4.69
N TYR A 134 12.73 -4.95 5.91
CA TYR A 134 13.03 -3.59 6.35
C TYR A 134 14.52 -3.30 6.18
N ALA A 135 14.86 -2.55 5.13
CA ALA A 135 16.26 -2.30 4.75
C ALA A 135 17.05 -1.56 5.83
N ALA A 136 16.43 -0.61 6.55
CA ALA A 136 17.10 0.15 7.61
C ALA A 136 17.60 -0.72 8.78
N SER A 137 16.98 -1.85 9.04
CA SER A 137 17.35 -2.79 10.13
C SER A 137 17.84 -4.13 9.61
N ALA A 138 17.89 -4.35 8.28
CA ALA A 138 18.14 -5.63 7.63
C ALA A 138 17.26 -6.77 8.19
N LEU A 139 16.06 -6.42 8.67
CA LEU A 139 15.13 -7.35 9.31
C LEU A 139 14.15 -7.92 8.28
N ARG A 140 14.02 -9.24 8.25
CA ARG A 140 12.95 -9.97 7.59
C ARG A 140 11.88 -10.35 8.60
N THR A 141 10.65 -9.95 8.36
CA THR A 141 9.50 -10.29 9.21
C THR A 141 8.51 -11.11 8.40
N THR A 142 8.13 -12.27 8.93
CA THR A 142 7.04 -13.08 8.35
C THR A 142 5.70 -12.49 8.79
N VAL A 143 4.77 -12.40 7.85
CA VAL A 143 3.39 -11.98 8.08
C VAL A 143 2.49 -13.15 7.70
N GLU A 144 1.81 -13.71 8.70
CA GLU A 144 0.81 -14.76 8.49
C GLU A 144 -0.50 -14.16 7.99
N PHE A 145 -1.06 -14.74 6.94
CA PHE A 145 -2.32 -14.29 6.35
C PHE A 145 -3.50 -15.06 6.95
N ASP A 146 -3.68 -14.87 8.26
CA ASP A 146 -4.80 -15.46 8.99
C ASP A 146 -6.17 -14.88 8.57
N SER A 147 -7.22 -15.47 9.08
CA SER A 147 -8.60 -15.05 8.77
C SER A 147 -8.88 -13.60 9.17
N ALA A 148 -8.27 -13.12 10.27
CA ALA A 148 -8.44 -11.75 10.75
C ALA A 148 -7.79 -10.74 9.80
N LEU A 149 -6.55 -10.96 9.35
CA LEU A 149 -5.86 -10.09 8.41
C LEU A 149 -6.54 -10.10 7.03
N ARG A 150 -6.99 -11.26 6.56
CA ARG A 150 -7.76 -11.40 5.30
C ARG A 150 -9.08 -10.62 5.37
N ALA A 151 -9.81 -10.73 6.49
CA ALA A 151 -11.04 -9.98 6.72
C ALA A 151 -10.78 -8.47 6.77
N LEU A 152 -9.74 -8.03 7.49
CA LEU A 152 -9.31 -6.64 7.54
C LEU A 152 -8.95 -6.10 6.16
N THR A 153 -8.22 -6.87 5.35
CA THR A 153 -7.84 -6.47 3.99
C THR A 153 -9.06 -6.25 3.10
N ARG A 154 -10.03 -7.16 3.13
CA ARG A 154 -11.29 -7.02 2.39
C ARG A 154 -12.14 -5.85 2.88
N ALA A 155 -12.24 -5.67 4.20
CA ALA A 155 -12.93 -4.53 4.80
C ALA A 155 -12.28 -3.19 4.41
N THR A 156 -10.94 -3.14 4.43
CA THR A 156 -10.19 -1.94 4.00
C THR A 156 -10.44 -1.63 2.52
N LEU A 157 -10.48 -2.64 1.65
CA LEU A 157 -10.79 -2.45 0.24
C LEU A 157 -12.21 -1.92 0.04
N ALA A 158 -13.18 -2.43 0.79
CA ALA A 158 -14.56 -1.94 0.74
C ALA A 158 -14.65 -0.48 1.22
N ALA A 159 -14.00 -0.15 2.34
CA ALA A 159 -13.93 1.22 2.87
C ALA A 159 -13.23 2.18 1.91
N LEU A 160 -12.12 1.76 1.30
CA LEU A 160 -11.42 2.53 0.27
C LEU A 160 -12.37 2.88 -0.90
N ARG A 161 -13.12 1.91 -1.41
CA ARG A 161 -14.07 2.16 -2.49
C ARG A 161 -15.14 3.19 -2.11
N LEU A 162 -15.67 3.09 -0.90
CA LEU A 162 -16.62 4.07 -0.38
C LEU A 162 -16.00 5.48 -0.29
N THR A 163 -14.76 5.57 0.17
CA THR A 163 -14.03 6.84 0.22
C THR A 163 -13.81 7.44 -1.16
N LEU A 164 -13.40 6.63 -2.12
CA LEU A 164 -13.13 7.10 -3.49
C LEU A 164 -14.40 7.43 -4.29
N ALA A 165 -15.55 6.87 -3.89
CA ALA A 165 -16.85 7.17 -4.50
C ALA A 165 -17.44 8.50 -4.00
N GLN A 166 -16.90 9.12 -2.94
CA GLN A 166 -17.38 10.40 -2.46
C GLN A 166 -17.01 11.53 -3.44
N PRO A 167 -17.92 12.51 -3.66
CA PRO A 167 -17.64 13.62 -4.55
C PRO A 167 -16.61 14.61 -3.97
N THR A 168 -16.36 14.55 -2.66
CA THR A 168 -15.43 15.44 -1.96
C THR A 168 -14.56 14.65 -0.99
N ALA A 169 -13.31 15.09 -0.85
CA ALA A 169 -12.38 14.46 0.08
C ALA A 169 -12.89 14.55 1.53
N PRO A 170 -12.72 13.49 2.35
CA PRO A 170 -13.00 13.54 3.78
C PRO A 170 -12.38 14.78 4.44
N PRO A 171 -12.94 15.31 5.54
CA PRO A 171 -12.40 16.49 6.22
C PRO A 171 -10.93 16.34 6.59
N ALA A 172 -10.16 17.42 6.46
CA ALA A 172 -8.79 17.43 6.94
C ALA A 172 -8.79 17.38 8.48
N VAL A 173 -8.04 16.45 9.05
CA VAL A 173 -7.85 16.31 10.49
C VAL A 173 -6.36 16.20 10.76
N LEU A 174 -5.84 17.08 11.64
CA LEU A 174 -4.44 17.01 12.04
C LEU A 174 -4.21 15.75 12.90
N LYS A 175 -3.29 14.90 12.45
CA LYS A 175 -2.93 13.64 13.11
C LYS A 175 -1.40 13.55 13.19
N PRO A 176 -0.83 12.78 14.13
CA PRO A 176 0.63 12.64 14.25
C PRO A 176 1.33 12.22 12.95
N GLN A 177 0.69 11.35 12.14
CA GLN A 177 1.25 10.92 10.86
C GLN A 177 1.29 12.01 9.79
N CYS A 178 0.64 13.17 10.00
CA CYS A 178 0.72 14.29 9.05
C CYS A 178 2.14 14.82 8.89
N ASP A 179 3.01 14.67 9.90
CA ASP A 179 4.41 15.11 9.84
C ASP A 179 5.21 14.42 8.73
N GLY A 180 4.90 13.14 8.45
CA GLY A 180 5.52 12.39 7.35
C GLY A 180 4.71 12.38 6.04
N CYS A 181 3.61 13.13 5.96
CA CYS A 181 2.71 13.10 4.82
C CYS A 181 3.21 13.99 3.67
N SER A 182 3.42 13.39 2.49
CA SER A 182 3.83 14.14 1.29
C SER A 182 2.78 15.15 0.79
N LEU A 183 1.51 15.00 1.22
CA LEU A 183 0.44 15.93 0.86
C LEU A 183 0.14 16.97 1.94
N ARG A 184 0.92 17.06 3.02
CA ARG A 184 0.65 17.99 4.13
C ARG A 184 0.52 19.44 3.65
N GLY A 185 1.43 19.89 2.78
CA GLY A 185 1.45 21.27 2.26
C GLY A 185 0.26 21.64 1.36
N VAL A 186 -0.43 20.63 0.80
CA VAL A 186 -1.65 20.83 0.01
C VAL A 186 -2.90 20.61 0.86
N CYS A 187 -2.85 19.60 1.74
CA CYS A 187 -3.96 19.23 2.62
C CYS A 187 -4.24 20.27 3.71
N LEU A 188 -3.19 20.97 4.20
CA LEU A 188 -3.22 21.98 5.25
C LEU A 188 -4.08 21.58 6.46
N PRO A 189 -3.82 20.40 7.11
CA PRO A 189 -4.65 19.93 8.21
C PRO A 189 -4.62 20.86 9.43
N GLU A 190 -3.61 21.70 9.58
CA GLU A 190 -3.49 22.72 10.62
C GLU A 190 -4.57 23.79 10.53
N ALA A 191 -5.01 24.11 9.31
CA ALA A 191 -6.05 25.13 9.10
C ALA A 191 -7.39 24.74 9.73
N THR A 192 -7.63 23.45 9.99
CA THR A 192 -8.85 22.96 10.64
C THR A 192 -8.79 23.08 12.16
N VAL A 193 -7.58 23.14 12.74
CA VAL A 193 -7.34 23.31 14.19
C VAL A 193 -7.38 24.80 14.55
N LEU A 194 -6.93 25.63 13.63
CA LEU A 194 -7.14 27.07 13.76
C LEU A 194 -8.65 27.30 13.76
N ARG A 195 -9.25 27.37 14.97
CA ARG A 195 -10.60 27.90 15.08
C ARG A 195 -10.64 29.08 14.15
N ARG A 196 -11.75 29.27 13.42
CA ARG A 196 -12.06 30.49 12.71
C ARG A 196 -11.85 31.68 13.68
N ALA A 197 -10.60 32.05 13.89
CA ALA A 197 -10.32 33.41 14.28
C ALA A 197 -11.10 34.21 13.23
N ARG A 198 -11.99 35.04 13.63
CA ARG A 198 -12.70 35.90 12.72
C ARG A 198 -11.64 36.67 11.95
N LEU A 199 -11.24 36.11 10.80
CA LEU A 199 -10.27 36.76 9.90
C LEU A 199 -10.83 38.10 9.42
N PHE A 200 -12.14 38.28 9.63
CA PHE A 200 -12.83 39.51 9.26
C PHE A 200 -14.09 39.64 10.13
N ASP A 201 -14.16 40.64 10.98
CA ASP A 201 -15.40 41.11 11.60
C ASP A 201 -15.73 42.47 10.96
N PRO A 202 -16.86 42.58 10.21
CA PRO A 202 -17.25 43.83 9.59
C PRO A 202 -17.37 44.99 10.59
N ARG A 203 -17.55 44.70 11.88
CA ARG A 203 -17.64 45.70 12.96
C ARG A 203 -16.30 46.31 13.37
N ASP A 204 -15.18 45.68 12.96
CA ASP A 204 -13.85 46.22 13.25
C ASP A 204 -13.46 47.36 12.29
N TYR A 205 -14.36 47.70 11.33
CA TYR A 205 -14.15 48.74 10.30
C TYR A 205 -15.22 49.84 10.32
N THR A 206 -16.02 49.91 11.37
CA THR A 206 -16.96 51.01 11.62
C THR A 206 -16.48 51.81 12.81
#